data_448cdde825cd86a25f33698d79760d03
#
_entry.id   448cdde825cd86a25f33698d79760d03
#
_cell.length_a   1.000
_cell.length_b   1.000
_cell.length_c   1.000
_cell.angle_alpha   90.00
_cell.angle_beta   90.00
_cell.angle_gamma   90.00
#
_symmetry.space_group_name_H-M   'P 1'
#
loop_
_entity.id
_entity.type
_entity.pdbx_description
1 polymer ?
#
loop_
_entity_poly.entity_id
_entity_poly.type
_entity_poly.pdbx_seq_one_letter_code
_entity_poly.pdbx_strand_id
1 'polypeptide(L)'
;MKHLLFFVCLLLAACAPAIAPQPIQTGPTAYIDPSYPTVESAPQNLAQTSSGIQVRADRAWRDGKQVNVDVCFTLLDSSDWTVSTASLQYPGGSITDFGSTMLSIQEPTEGQSGQRCDTLSFLGVPPDADLSNTVVTIDGIGSIPRAEDYCTYMPKIQQALNDQGIAIGLNCTDVNGQPTMQIVSKPDNMTQEEAEQKVYSDEFFTQKGPWSFTFNLGQ
;
A
#
# COMPACT_ATOMS: atom_id res chain seq x y z
N MET A 1 -1.52 67.88 -38.59
CA MET A 1 -1.76 66.67 -39.41
C MET A 1 -2.20 65.58 -38.46
N LYS A 2 -3.49 65.23 -38.58
CA LYS A 2 -4.20 64.28 -37.67
C LYS A 2 -4.05 62.86 -38.24
N HIS A 3 -3.43 61.94 -37.50
CA HIS A 3 -3.51 60.52 -37.83
C HIS A 3 -4.54 59.84 -36.92
N LEU A 4 -5.63 59.43 -37.55
CA LEU A 4 -6.73 58.68 -36.99
C LEU A 4 -6.33 57.18 -37.02
N LEU A 5 -6.08 56.57 -35.86
CA LEU A 5 -5.83 55.14 -35.74
C LEU A 5 -7.15 54.42 -35.44
N PHE A 6 -7.64 53.68 -36.43
CA PHE A 6 -8.78 52.78 -36.32
C PHE A 6 -8.38 51.52 -35.55
N PHE A 7 -8.94 51.30 -34.37
CA PHE A 7 -8.85 50.07 -33.62
C PHE A 7 -9.98 49.13 -34.12
N VAL A 8 -9.59 48.10 -34.84
CA VAL A 8 -10.50 47.01 -35.22
C VAL A 8 -10.45 45.94 -34.10
N CYS A 9 -11.48 45.89 -33.25
CA CYS A 9 -11.69 44.80 -32.30
C CYS A 9 -12.19 43.55 -33.05
N LEU A 10 -11.32 42.57 -33.24
CA LEU A 10 -11.68 41.22 -33.67
C LEU A 10 -12.23 40.46 -32.46
N LEU A 11 -13.52 40.25 -32.39
CA LEU A 11 -14.20 39.35 -31.47
C LEU A 11 -13.98 37.91 -31.97
N LEU A 12 -13.00 37.20 -31.41
CA LEU A 12 -12.86 35.75 -31.56
C LEU A 12 -13.84 35.08 -30.62
N ALA A 13 -14.99 34.65 -31.13
CA ALA A 13 -15.87 33.72 -30.42
C ALA A 13 -15.21 32.35 -30.37
N ALA A 14 -14.63 31.99 -29.23
CA ALA A 14 -14.12 30.64 -28.96
C ALA A 14 -15.32 29.71 -28.73
N CYS A 15 -15.68 28.91 -29.73
CA CYS A 15 -16.53 27.73 -29.53
C CYS A 15 -15.75 26.70 -28.73
N ALA A 16 -16.00 26.57 -27.42
CA ALA A 16 -15.53 25.47 -26.65
C ALA A 16 -16.30 24.20 -27.09
N PRO A 17 -15.59 23.09 -27.46
CA PRO A 17 -16.27 21.83 -27.72
C PRO A 17 -16.88 21.33 -26.40
N ALA A 18 -18.18 21.03 -26.43
CA ALA A 18 -18.86 20.35 -25.34
C ALA A 18 -18.19 18.97 -25.15
N ILE A 19 -17.51 18.78 -24.03
CA ILE A 19 -16.98 17.47 -23.64
C ILE A 19 -18.19 16.60 -23.32
N ALA A 20 -18.50 15.66 -24.23
CA ALA A 20 -19.49 14.62 -23.95
C ALA A 20 -19.03 13.80 -22.74
N PRO A 21 -19.95 13.48 -21.79
CA PRO A 21 -19.60 12.61 -20.68
C PRO A 21 -19.11 11.28 -21.25
N GLN A 22 -17.85 10.91 -20.91
CA GLN A 22 -17.33 9.60 -21.27
C GLN A 22 -18.15 8.53 -20.53
N PRO A 23 -18.56 7.45 -21.20
CA PRO A 23 -19.17 6.33 -20.51
C PRO A 23 -18.17 5.79 -19.49
N ILE A 24 -18.64 5.62 -18.24
CA ILE A 24 -17.90 4.95 -17.18
C ILE A 24 -17.52 3.58 -17.73
N GLN A 25 -16.24 3.35 -17.97
CA GLN A 25 -15.75 2.02 -18.30
C GLN A 25 -15.97 1.18 -17.04
N THR A 26 -16.99 0.32 -17.07
CA THR A 26 -17.13 -0.76 -16.11
C THR A 26 -15.91 -1.65 -16.31
N GLY A 27 -15.05 -1.73 -15.30
CA GLY A 27 -13.89 -2.63 -15.26
C GLY A 27 -14.30 -4.06 -15.59
N PRO A 28 -13.34 -4.94 -15.90
CA PRO A 28 -13.65 -6.32 -16.27
C PRO A 28 -14.53 -6.94 -15.17
N THR A 29 -15.71 -7.36 -15.56
CA THR A 29 -16.63 -8.10 -14.68
C THR A 29 -15.90 -9.39 -14.30
N ALA A 30 -15.52 -9.54 -13.04
CA ALA A 30 -14.95 -10.78 -12.54
C ALA A 30 -15.94 -11.90 -12.88
N TYR A 31 -15.44 -13.00 -13.47
CA TYR A 31 -16.25 -14.20 -13.72
C TYR A 31 -16.69 -14.75 -12.36
N ILE A 32 -17.95 -14.55 -12.02
CA ILE A 32 -18.57 -15.14 -10.84
C ILE A 32 -19.02 -16.54 -11.23
N ASP A 33 -18.40 -17.57 -10.66
CA ASP A 33 -18.87 -18.95 -10.78
C ASP A 33 -20.26 -19.04 -10.10
N PRO A 34 -21.33 -19.35 -10.84
CA PRO A 34 -22.68 -19.34 -10.29
C PRO A 34 -22.96 -20.47 -9.29
N SER A 35 -22.00 -21.39 -9.08
CA SER A 35 -22.15 -22.56 -8.20
C SER A 35 -21.98 -22.24 -6.69
N TYR A 36 -21.47 -21.06 -6.33
CA TYR A 36 -21.32 -20.63 -4.93
C TYR A 36 -21.98 -19.28 -4.71
N PRO A 37 -22.94 -19.18 -3.77
CA PRO A 37 -23.50 -17.88 -3.40
C PRO A 37 -22.39 -17.02 -2.76
N THR A 38 -21.96 -15.98 -3.45
CA THR A 38 -21.01 -15.00 -2.91
C THR A 38 -21.74 -14.14 -1.90
N VAL A 39 -21.51 -14.38 -0.62
CA VAL A 39 -21.96 -13.45 0.43
C VAL A 39 -20.94 -12.34 0.51
N GLU A 40 -21.35 -11.16 0.11
CA GLU A 40 -20.54 -9.94 0.22
C GLU A 40 -20.94 -9.17 1.48
N SER A 41 -19.97 -8.72 2.26
CA SER A 41 -20.19 -7.94 3.47
C SER A 41 -19.33 -6.67 3.45
N ALA A 42 -19.94 -5.56 3.85
CA ALA A 42 -19.20 -4.35 4.20
C ALA A 42 -18.67 -4.47 5.65
N PRO A 43 -17.49 -3.88 5.96
CA PRO A 43 -16.94 -3.91 7.31
C PRO A 43 -17.77 -3.07 8.28
N GLN A 44 -17.73 -3.44 9.57
CA GLN A 44 -18.36 -2.66 10.63
C GLN A 44 -17.63 -1.33 10.90
N ASN A 45 -16.32 -1.29 10.67
CA ASN A 45 -15.45 -0.12 10.80
C ASN A 45 -14.74 0.13 9.47
N LEU A 46 -15.09 1.25 8.82
CA LEU A 46 -14.67 1.53 7.44
C LEU A 46 -13.18 1.90 7.32
N ALA A 47 -12.61 2.64 8.26
CA ALA A 47 -11.24 3.12 8.18
C ALA A 47 -10.56 3.19 9.55
N GLN A 48 -9.25 2.92 9.58
CA GLN A 48 -8.41 3.02 10.76
C GLN A 48 -7.07 3.67 10.39
N THR A 49 -6.45 4.34 11.36
CA THR A 49 -5.15 4.98 11.17
C THR A 49 -4.17 4.46 12.20
N SER A 50 -3.00 4.00 11.76
CA SER A 50 -1.86 3.59 12.58
C SER A 50 -0.57 3.96 11.85
N SER A 51 0.47 4.34 12.59
CA SER A 51 1.80 4.65 12.04
C SER A 51 1.78 5.63 10.84
N GLY A 52 0.83 6.58 10.81
CA GLY A 52 0.69 7.57 9.73
C GLY A 52 -0.01 7.04 8.47
N ILE A 53 -0.37 5.76 8.42
CA ILE A 53 -1.13 5.17 7.31
C ILE A 53 -2.59 5.02 7.72
N GLN A 54 -3.48 5.53 6.88
CA GLN A 54 -4.90 5.22 6.96
C GLN A 54 -5.19 4.02 6.06
N VAL A 55 -5.80 2.98 6.63
CA VAL A 55 -6.30 1.81 5.90
C VAL A 55 -7.81 1.83 5.95
N ARG A 56 -8.45 1.57 4.80
CA ARG A 56 -9.88 1.38 4.66
C ARG A 56 -10.12 0.01 4.06
N ALA A 57 -11.04 -0.75 4.64
CA ALA A 57 -11.59 -1.94 4.02
C ALA A 57 -12.93 -1.58 3.36
N ASP A 58 -13.15 -2.03 2.13
CA ASP A 58 -14.36 -1.70 1.37
C ASP A 58 -15.37 -2.84 1.41
N ARG A 59 -14.92 -4.09 1.20
CA ARG A 59 -15.77 -5.27 1.21
C ARG A 59 -14.97 -6.54 1.49
N ALA A 60 -15.65 -7.57 1.92
CA ALA A 60 -15.13 -8.93 1.97
C ALA A 60 -16.14 -9.89 1.36
N TRP A 61 -15.65 -10.97 0.76
CA TRP A 61 -16.50 -12.04 0.22
C TRP A 61 -15.78 -13.38 0.26
N ARG A 62 -16.58 -14.43 0.29
CA ARG A 62 -16.11 -15.79 0.18
C ARG A 62 -16.18 -16.27 -1.28
N ASP A 63 -15.15 -16.94 -1.73
CA ASP A 63 -15.11 -17.66 -3.00
C ASP A 63 -14.54 -19.07 -2.76
N GLY A 64 -15.41 -20.05 -2.66
CA GLY A 64 -15.03 -21.42 -2.34
C GLY A 64 -14.29 -21.55 -1.01
N LYS A 65 -13.00 -21.91 -1.08
CA LYS A 65 -12.09 -22.04 0.08
C LYS A 65 -11.25 -20.78 0.33
N GLN A 66 -11.65 -19.67 -0.23
CA GLN A 66 -10.91 -18.41 -0.18
C GLN A 66 -11.83 -17.33 0.40
N VAL A 67 -11.28 -16.48 1.26
CA VAL A 67 -11.88 -15.22 1.68
C VAL A 67 -11.06 -14.10 1.09
N ASN A 68 -11.73 -13.19 0.39
CA ASN A 68 -11.13 -12.02 -0.23
C ASN A 68 -11.58 -10.77 0.50
N VAL A 69 -10.68 -9.78 0.58
CA VAL A 69 -10.97 -8.48 1.19
C VAL A 69 -10.34 -7.39 0.35
N ASP A 70 -11.14 -6.44 -0.12
CA ASP A 70 -10.64 -5.24 -0.77
C ASP A 70 -10.27 -4.20 0.30
N VAL A 71 -9.01 -3.78 0.26
CA VAL A 71 -8.46 -2.78 1.16
C VAL A 71 -7.76 -1.68 0.37
N CYS A 72 -7.89 -0.43 0.86
CA CYS A 72 -7.16 0.71 0.33
C CYS A 72 -6.37 1.36 1.45
N PHE A 73 -5.14 1.78 1.17
CA PHE A 73 -4.30 2.47 2.15
C PHE A 73 -3.58 3.67 1.54
N THR A 74 -3.27 4.67 2.41
CA THR A 74 -2.54 5.86 1.99
C THR A 74 -1.07 5.53 1.80
N LEU A 75 -0.48 6.06 0.71
CA LEU A 75 0.95 5.96 0.43
C LEU A 75 1.70 7.11 1.12
N LEU A 76 2.79 6.80 1.80
CA LEU A 76 3.65 7.79 2.47
C LEU A 76 4.55 8.52 1.47
N ASP A 77 4.96 7.83 0.43
CA ASP A 77 5.81 8.30 -0.67
C ASP A 77 5.56 7.44 -1.93
N SER A 78 6.36 7.62 -2.96
CA SER A 78 6.28 6.87 -4.23
C SER A 78 6.99 5.52 -4.22
N SER A 79 7.38 5.00 -3.04
CA SER A 79 7.92 3.64 -2.92
C SER A 79 6.82 2.60 -3.17
N ASP A 80 7.22 1.38 -3.51
CA ASP A 80 6.27 0.28 -3.75
C ASP A 80 5.75 -0.30 -2.42
N TRP A 81 4.83 0.43 -1.79
CA TRP A 81 4.17 0.02 -0.55
C TRP A 81 3.18 -1.11 -0.80
N THR A 82 3.22 -2.17 0.00
CA THR A 82 2.30 -3.31 -0.07
C THR A 82 1.96 -3.83 1.32
N VAL A 83 0.85 -4.54 1.45
CA VAL A 83 0.54 -5.28 2.69
C VAL A 83 1.56 -6.42 2.82
N SER A 84 2.39 -6.35 3.86
CA SER A 84 3.45 -7.33 4.11
C SER A 84 3.03 -8.42 5.09
N THR A 85 2.12 -8.11 6.01
CA THR A 85 1.65 -9.06 7.04
C THR A 85 0.18 -8.83 7.32
N ALA A 86 -0.61 -9.87 7.16
CA ALA A 86 -2.05 -9.86 7.49
C ALA A 86 -2.51 -11.22 8.00
N SER A 87 -3.63 -11.23 8.71
CA SER A 87 -4.28 -12.45 9.20
C SER A 87 -5.79 -12.36 9.07
N LEU A 88 -6.42 -13.49 8.84
CA LEU A 88 -7.84 -13.72 8.90
C LEU A 88 -8.16 -14.56 10.12
N GLN A 89 -9.02 -14.08 11.02
CA GLN A 89 -9.51 -14.82 12.19
C GLN A 89 -11.01 -15.02 12.07
N TYR A 90 -11.49 -16.22 12.43
CA TYR A 90 -12.89 -16.58 12.45
C TYR A 90 -13.16 -17.56 13.60
N PRO A 91 -14.40 -17.77 14.03
CA PRO A 91 -14.72 -18.78 15.04
C PRO A 91 -14.16 -20.15 14.69
N GLY A 92 -13.20 -20.63 15.50
CA GLY A 92 -12.56 -21.93 15.31
C GLY A 92 -11.29 -21.96 14.43
N GLY A 93 -10.82 -20.80 13.90
CA GLY A 93 -9.61 -20.82 13.08
C GLY A 93 -8.95 -19.47 12.81
N SER A 94 -7.75 -19.54 12.25
CA SER A 94 -6.98 -18.40 11.80
C SER A 94 -6.12 -18.78 10.59
N ILE A 95 -5.94 -17.84 9.66
CA ILE A 95 -5.12 -17.99 8.45
C ILE A 95 -4.21 -16.78 8.36
N THR A 96 -2.92 -17.03 8.13
CA THR A 96 -1.90 -16.00 7.90
C THR A 96 -1.30 -16.07 6.50
N ASP A 97 -1.63 -17.14 5.76
CA ASP A 97 -1.22 -17.28 4.35
C ASP A 97 -2.21 -16.54 3.45
N PHE A 98 -1.72 -15.52 2.78
CA PHE A 98 -2.53 -14.70 1.89
C PHE A 98 -1.75 -14.27 0.65
N GLY A 99 -2.49 -14.09 -0.43
CA GLY A 99 -2.02 -13.39 -1.62
C GLY A 99 -2.52 -11.95 -1.65
N SER A 100 -1.81 -11.08 -2.37
CA SER A 100 -2.25 -9.71 -2.64
C SER A 100 -2.29 -9.47 -4.14
N THR A 101 -3.37 -8.86 -4.61
CA THR A 101 -3.53 -8.44 -6.01
C THR A 101 -3.89 -6.96 -6.05
N MET A 102 -3.05 -6.17 -6.70
CA MET A 102 -3.28 -4.73 -6.84
C MET A 102 -4.51 -4.46 -7.70
N LEU A 103 -5.45 -3.69 -7.18
CA LEU A 103 -6.63 -3.19 -7.89
C LEU A 103 -6.36 -1.85 -8.57
N SER A 104 -5.75 -0.93 -7.82
CA SER A 104 -5.42 0.40 -8.31
C SER A 104 -4.32 1.05 -7.50
N ILE A 105 -3.62 2.00 -8.12
CA ILE A 105 -2.65 2.86 -7.47
C ILE A 105 -2.82 4.29 -7.97
N GLN A 106 -2.77 5.23 -7.05
CA GLN A 106 -2.68 6.67 -7.30
C GLN A 106 -1.43 7.16 -6.58
N GLU A 107 -0.43 7.56 -7.36
CA GLU A 107 0.82 8.07 -6.80
C GLU A 107 0.60 9.37 -6.00
N PRO A 108 1.37 9.59 -4.93
CA PRO A 108 1.34 10.86 -4.21
C PRO A 108 1.81 12.00 -5.12
N THR A 109 1.18 13.15 -4.97
CA THR A 109 1.55 14.39 -5.65
C THR A 109 1.75 15.49 -4.63
N GLU A 110 2.30 16.66 -5.04
CA GLU A 110 2.52 17.77 -4.13
C GLU A 110 1.20 18.20 -3.45
N GLY A 111 1.16 18.06 -2.13
CA GLY A 111 0.00 18.40 -1.29
C GLY A 111 -1.12 17.36 -1.26
N GLN A 112 -0.95 16.21 -1.92
CA GLN A 112 -1.92 15.11 -1.90
C GLN A 112 -1.24 13.77 -1.63
N SER A 113 -1.74 13.05 -0.63
CA SER A 113 -1.30 11.68 -0.36
C SER A 113 -1.74 10.76 -1.49
N GLY A 114 -0.86 9.83 -1.86
CA GLY A 114 -1.22 8.74 -2.74
C GLY A 114 -2.13 7.72 -2.07
N GLN A 115 -2.66 6.79 -2.86
CA GLN A 115 -3.48 5.67 -2.40
C GLN A 115 -3.19 4.43 -3.23
N ARG A 116 -3.12 3.28 -2.57
CA ARG A 116 -3.12 1.97 -3.21
C ARG A 116 -4.29 1.15 -2.70
N CYS A 117 -4.91 0.39 -3.59
CA CYS A 117 -5.96 -0.56 -3.27
C CYS A 117 -5.55 -1.96 -3.75
N ASP A 118 -5.69 -2.93 -2.87
CA ASP A 118 -5.37 -4.33 -3.13
C ASP A 118 -6.54 -5.23 -2.72
N THR A 119 -6.69 -6.38 -3.38
CA THR A 119 -7.46 -7.51 -2.87
C THR A 119 -6.53 -8.43 -2.11
N LEU A 120 -6.78 -8.63 -0.83
CA LEU A 120 -6.13 -9.66 -0.01
C LEU A 120 -6.93 -10.96 -0.12
N SER A 121 -6.28 -12.07 -0.47
CA SER A 121 -6.91 -13.38 -0.67
C SER A 121 -6.36 -14.37 0.34
N PHE A 122 -7.14 -14.74 1.35
CA PHE A 122 -6.79 -15.72 2.38
C PHE A 122 -7.21 -17.12 1.93
N LEU A 123 -6.25 -18.02 1.79
CA LEU A 123 -6.44 -19.34 1.20
C LEU A 123 -6.65 -20.42 2.27
N GLY A 124 -7.39 -21.46 1.92
CA GLY A 124 -7.54 -22.65 2.78
C GLY A 124 -8.62 -22.54 3.85
N VAL A 125 -9.55 -21.61 3.72
CA VAL A 125 -10.74 -21.51 4.61
C VAL A 125 -11.58 -22.79 4.46
N PRO A 126 -11.87 -23.54 5.57
CA PRO A 126 -12.69 -24.75 5.51
C PRO A 126 -14.08 -24.45 4.94
N PRO A 127 -14.68 -25.34 4.15
CA PRO A 127 -16.00 -25.10 3.54
C PRO A 127 -17.11 -24.86 4.55
N ASP A 128 -16.99 -25.47 5.73
CA ASP A 128 -17.94 -25.42 6.85
C ASP A 128 -17.54 -24.39 7.93
N ALA A 129 -16.53 -23.55 7.66
CA ALA A 129 -16.13 -22.51 8.62
C ALA A 129 -17.26 -21.51 8.87
N ASP A 130 -17.53 -21.22 10.14
CA ASP A 130 -18.39 -20.13 10.55
C ASP A 130 -17.67 -18.79 10.32
N LEU A 131 -18.15 -18.00 9.38
CA LEU A 131 -17.61 -16.69 9.03
C LEU A 131 -18.50 -15.53 9.51
N SER A 132 -19.43 -15.78 10.42
CA SER A 132 -20.36 -14.76 10.94
C SER A 132 -19.67 -13.64 11.73
N ASN A 133 -18.48 -13.92 12.26
CA ASN A 133 -17.63 -12.93 12.96
C ASN A 133 -16.19 -13.07 12.52
N THR A 134 -15.93 -12.66 11.29
CA THR A 134 -14.61 -12.72 10.68
C THR A 134 -13.86 -11.41 10.91
N VAL A 135 -12.63 -11.51 11.40
CA VAL A 135 -11.75 -10.35 11.61
C VAL A 135 -10.53 -10.47 10.69
N VAL A 136 -10.32 -9.46 9.86
CA VAL A 136 -9.10 -9.28 9.09
C VAL A 136 -8.23 -8.26 9.79
N THR A 137 -7.00 -8.65 10.13
CA THR A 137 -6.01 -7.75 10.72
C THR A 137 -4.83 -7.62 9.78
N ILE A 138 -4.48 -6.38 9.44
CA ILE A 138 -3.25 -6.03 8.75
C ILE A 138 -2.27 -5.59 9.82
N ASP A 139 -1.16 -6.32 9.99
CA ASP A 139 -0.16 -6.06 11.01
C ASP A 139 1.02 -5.25 10.47
N GLY A 140 1.22 -5.26 9.15
CA GLY A 140 2.31 -4.55 8.51
C GLY A 140 1.99 -4.13 7.08
N ILE A 141 2.37 -2.89 6.75
CA ILE A 141 2.43 -2.36 5.39
C ILE A 141 3.87 -1.94 5.16
N GLY A 142 4.54 -2.61 4.24
CA GLY A 142 5.96 -2.41 3.96
C GLY A 142 6.21 -1.92 2.55
N SER A 143 7.36 -1.29 2.36
CA SER A 143 7.89 -0.99 1.05
C SER A 143 9.17 -1.78 0.82
N ILE A 144 9.44 -2.16 -0.43
CA ILE A 144 10.75 -2.64 -0.84
C ILE A 144 11.47 -1.46 -1.47
N PRO A 145 12.44 -0.84 -0.75
CA PRO A 145 13.18 0.30 -1.30
C PRO A 145 13.96 -0.13 -2.55
N ARG A 146 13.97 0.71 -3.55
CA ARG A 146 14.89 0.55 -4.67
C ARG A 146 16.30 0.91 -4.21
N ALA A 147 17.31 0.45 -4.93
CA ALA A 147 18.71 0.67 -4.55
C ALA A 147 19.04 2.16 -4.33
N GLU A 148 18.47 3.04 -5.15
CA GLU A 148 18.64 4.49 -5.07
C GLU A 148 17.94 5.13 -3.86
N ASP A 149 16.94 4.49 -3.30
CA ASP A 149 16.14 5.03 -2.19
C ASP A 149 16.83 4.84 -0.83
N TYR A 150 17.73 3.87 -0.69
CA TYR A 150 18.39 3.57 0.58
C TYR A 150 19.12 4.77 1.18
N CYS A 151 19.69 5.64 0.37
CA CYS A 151 20.33 6.86 0.86
C CYS A 151 19.33 7.84 1.49
N THR A 152 18.11 7.88 1.00
CA THR A 152 17.02 8.67 1.58
C THR A 152 16.61 8.12 2.95
N TYR A 153 16.60 6.80 3.10
CA TYR A 153 16.27 6.13 4.36
C TYR A 153 17.43 6.05 5.35
N MET A 154 18.68 6.26 4.93
CA MET A 154 19.88 6.11 5.76
C MET A 154 19.79 6.83 7.10
N PRO A 155 19.35 8.09 7.22
CA PRO A 155 19.27 8.76 8.53
C PRO A 155 18.31 8.04 9.50
N LYS A 156 17.17 7.53 9.01
CA LYS A 156 16.20 6.77 9.79
C LYS A 156 16.80 5.43 10.26
N ILE A 157 17.46 4.71 9.35
CA ILE A 157 18.14 3.44 9.66
C ILE A 157 19.23 3.67 10.70
N GLN A 158 20.10 4.67 10.49
CA GLN A 158 21.18 4.99 11.43
C GLN A 158 20.65 5.35 12.81
N GLN A 159 19.58 6.13 12.89
CA GLN A 159 18.95 6.47 14.18
C GLN A 159 18.43 5.20 14.87
N ALA A 160 17.71 4.34 14.17
CA ALA A 160 17.16 3.11 14.73
C ALA A 160 18.24 2.13 15.20
N LEU A 161 19.35 2.01 14.47
CA LEU A 161 20.52 1.22 14.91
C LEU A 161 21.13 1.80 16.19
N ASN A 162 21.28 3.11 16.28
CA ASN A 162 21.80 3.79 17.48
C ASN A 162 20.87 3.58 18.68
N ASP A 163 19.56 3.67 18.49
CA ASP A 163 18.56 3.45 19.55
C ASP A 163 18.57 2.00 20.07
N GLN A 164 18.94 1.04 19.22
CA GLN A 164 19.14 -0.37 19.58
C GLN A 164 20.53 -0.62 20.19
N GLY A 165 21.42 0.38 20.27
CA GLY A 165 22.79 0.23 20.75
C GLY A 165 23.70 -0.54 19.79
N ILE A 166 23.36 -0.61 18.50
CA ILE A 166 24.12 -1.31 17.46
C ILE A 166 25.07 -0.30 16.80
N ALA A 167 26.38 -0.49 16.99
CA ALA A 167 27.43 0.41 16.51
C ALA A 167 27.80 0.12 15.04
N ILE A 168 26.84 0.27 14.12
CA ILE A 168 27.07 0.22 12.68
C ILE A 168 27.05 1.66 12.15
N GLY A 169 28.07 2.05 11.39
CA GLY A 169 28.13 3.34 10.72
C GLY A 169 27.75 3.23 9.25
N LEU A 170 26.86 4.10 8.81
CA LEU A 170 26.38 4.17 7.43
C LEU A 170 26.87 5.45 6.75
N ASN A 171 27.11 5.38 5.45
CA ASN A 171 27.42 6.53 4.61
C ASN A 171 26.80 6.35 3.22
N CYS A 172 26.47 7.47 2.56
CA CYS A 172 26.04 7.47 1.17
C CYS A 172 27.13 8.03 0.28
N THR A 173 27.46 7.28 -0.76
CA THR A 173 28.45 7.67 -1.76
C THR A 173 27.85 7.55 -3.16
N ASP A 174 28.33 8.36 -4.07
CA ASP A 174 28.00 8.20 -5.49
C ASP A 174 28.86 7.08 -6.08
N VAL A 175 28.21 6.06 -6.63
CA VAL A 175 28.86 4.97 -7.36
C VAL A 175 28.29 4.98 -8.78
N ASN A 176 29.11 5.43 -9.74
CA ASN A 176 28.72 5.52 -11.15
C ASN A 176 27.46 6.37 -11.43
N GLY A 177 27.28 7.46 -10.70
CA GLY A 177 26.11 8.36 -10.83
C GLY A 177 24.87 7.89 -10.07
N GLN A 178 24.99 6.84 -9.22
CA GLN A 178 23.90 6.37 -8.38
C GLN A 178 24.25 6.49 -6.90
N PRO A 179 23.39 7.14 -6.09
CA PRO A 179 23.56 7.19 -4.64
C PRO A 179 23.47 5.77 -4.07
N THR A 180 24.53 5.36 -3.39
CA THR A 180 24.66 4.01 -2.85
C THR A 180 24.96 4.09 -1.36
N MET A 181 24.14 3.45 -0.52
CA MET A 181 24.37 3.33 0.91
C MET A 181 25.42 2.25 1.17
N GLN A 182 26.37 2.54 2.05
CA GLN A 182 27.47 1.66 2.40
C GLN A 182 27.62 1.55 3.91
N ILE A 183 27.99 0.37 4.39
CA ILE A 183 28.41 0.14 5.77
C ILE A 183 29.89 0.51 5.87
N VAL A 184 30.19 1.59 6.58
CA VAL A 184 31.59 2.10 6.72
C VAL A 184 32.25 1.66 8.01
N SER A 185 31.48 1.22 9.00
CA SER A 185 32.00 0.63 10.24
C SER A 185 30.99 -0.33 10.85
N LYS A 186 31.50 -1.32 11.58
CA LYS A 186 30.72 -2.30 12.34
C LYS A 186 31.51 -2.81 13.52
N PRO A 187 30.87 -3.41 14.55
CA PRO A 187 31.55 -4.08 15.65
C PRO A 187 32.50 -5.20 15.17
N ASP A 188 33.65 -5.37 15.83
CA ASP A 188 34.65 -6.39 15.45
C ASP A 188 34.09 -7.82 15.53
N ASN A 189 33.16 -8.06 16.45
CA ASN A 189 32.50 -9.35 16.64
C ASN A 189 31.32 -9.60 15.70
N MET A 190 31.03 -8.71 14.75
CA MET A 190 29.96 -8.83 13.78
C MET A 190 30.55 -9.08 12.39
N THR A 191 30.02 -10.05 11.66
CA THR A 191 30.38 -10.30 10.26
C THR A 191 29.78 -9.23 9.34
N GLN A 192 30.26 -9.15 8.11
CA GLN A 192 29.68 -8.23 7.10
C GLN A 192 28.22 -8.61 6.79
N GLU A 193 27.96 -9.92 6.66
CA GLU A 193 26.63 -10.44 6.38
C GLU A 193 25.63 -10.12 7.51
N GLU A 194 26.04 -10.27 8.77
CA GLU A 194 25.21 -9.90 9.92
C GLU A 194 24.92 -8.39 9.96
N ALA A 195 25.90 -7.56 9.60
CA ALA A 195 25.70 -6.12 9.49
C ALA A 195 24.71 -5.75 8.37
N GLU A 196 24.84 -6.40 7.21
CA GLU A 196 23.92 -6.21 6.09
C GLU A 196 22.51 -6.67 6.44
N GLN A 197 22.31 -7.80 7.09
CA GLN A 197 21.01 -8.26 7.56
C GLN A 197 20.35 -7.26 8.53
N LYS A 198 21.15 -6.60 9.37
CA LYS A 198 20.67 -5.55 10.29
C LYS A 198 20.25 -4.29 9.53
N VAL A 199 21.09 -3.81 8.61
CA VAL A 199 20.92 -2.55 7.89
C VAL A 199 19.77 -2.63 6.87
N TYR A 200 19.61 -3.78 6.22
CA TYR A 200 18.58 -4.02 5.20
C TYR A 200 17.38 -4.79 5.77
N SER A 201 17.17 -4.73 7.08
CA SER A 201 16.01 -5.36 7.73
C SER A 201 14.70 -4.70 7.28
N ASP A 202 13.71 -5.52 6.98
CA ASP A 202 12.36 -5.07 6.59
C ASP A 202 11.69 -4.19 7.67
N GLU A 203 12.13 -4.28 8.92
CA GLU A 203 11.58 -3.47 10.02
C GLU A 203 11.73 -1.96 9.81
N PHE A 204 12.74 -1.52 9.07
CA PHE A 204 12.96 -0.10 8.76
C PHE A 204 12.01 0.42 7.68
N PHE A 205 11.44 -0.48 6.89
CA PHE A 205 10.60 -0.18 5.73
C PHE A 205 9.15 -0.62 5.93
N THR A 206 8.81 -1.12 7.13
CA THR A 206 7.45 -1.55 7.47
C THR A 206 6.83 -0.59 8.48
N GLN A 207 5.62 -0.14 8.18
CA GLN A 207 4.75 0.55 9.12
C GLN A 207 3.90 -0.49 9.83
N LYS A 208 3.90 -0.43 11.17
CA LYS A 208 3.21 -1.42 12.00
C LYS A 208 1.77 -1.01 12.28
N GLY A 209 0.86 -1.98 12.12
CA GLY A 209 -0.54 -1.89 12.52
C GLY A 209 -0.75 -1.93 14.04
N PRO A 210 -1.84 -2.52 14.52
CA PRO A 210 -2.84 -3.22 13.70
C PRO A 210 -3.88 -2.30 13.04
N TRP A 211 -4.38 -2.73 11.88
CA TRP A 211 -5.62 -2.24 11.27
C TRP A 211 -6.56 -3.43 11.18
N SER A 212 -7.64 -3.44 11.96
CA SER A 212 -8.52 -4.62 12.12
C SER A 212 -9.94 -4.31 11.68
N PHE A 213 -10.50 -5.14 10.82
CA PHE A 213 -11.81 -4.97 10.21
C PHE A 213 -12.66 -6.22 10.46
N THR A 214 -13.89 -6.01 10.95
CA THR A 214 -14.82 -7.10 11.24
C THR A 214 -15.87 -7.18 10.14
N PHE A 215 -16.11 -8.39 9.66
CA PHE A 215 -17.08 -8.71 8.62
C PHE A 215 -18.03 -9.81 9.09
N ASN A 216 -19.22 -9.85 8.49
CA ASN A 216 -20.15 -10.96 8.63
C ASN A 216 -20.37 -11.60 7.24
N LEU A 217 -19.70 -12.72 6.99
CA LEU A 217 -19.81 -13.45 5.74
C LEU A 217 -20.75 -14.66 5.84
N GLY A 218 -21.45 -14.80 6.99
CA GLY A 218 -22.42 -15.87 7.23
C GLY A 218 -21.75 -17.24 7.47
N GLN A 219 -22.58 -18.27 7.36
CA GLN A 219 -22.17 -19.67 7.44
C GLN A 219 -22.12 -20.30 6.05
#